data_be9b4aaa45d71919fa782bf1acc7ae0b
#
_entry.id   be9b4aaa45d71919fa782bf1acc7ae0b
#
_cell.length_a   1.000
_cell.length_b   1.000
_cell.length_c   1.000
_cell.angle_alpha   90.00
_cell.angle_beta   90.00
_cell.angle_gamma   90.00
#
_symmetry.space_group_name_H-M   'P 1'
#
loop_
_entity.id
_entity.type
_entity.pdbx_description
1 polymer ?
#
loop_
_entity_poly.entity_id
_entity_poly.type
_entity_poly.pdbx_seq_one_letter_code
_entity_poly.pdbx_strand_id
1 'polypeptide(L)'
;MDALLAVSPVDGRYAAKTRALSGYFSEYALIKYRIRVEIEYFIALCELPLPQLADFDKGQYETLRDIWRTLTPEQAARVKEIEKTTNHDVKAVEYYIKEQFKALGLTQFSEFIHFGLTSQDINNTAQPLMLKEALEEVYLPALREVVGILAADAEAWKDIPMLAKTHGQPASPTRVGKEFMVFVARLQEQLRQFAGLTYPAKFGGATGNMNAHKVAYPTIDWPAFADGFVASLGLQRSCPTTQIEHYDNLAALFDCLRRINTILIDLCRDIWTYISMEYFRQRVVAGEVGSCAMPHKVNPIDFENAEGNLGLADAILTFLSMKLPISRLQRDLTDSTVLRNAGMPLAHGLIALASLKKGLGKLILNENALRADLERNWAVVAEGIQTILRREGYPNPYETLKALTRTGSGIDAKVITEFIDTLDVAENVKEELRAITPWTYTGF
;
A
#
# COMPACT_ATOMS: atom_id res chain seq x y z
N MET A 1 -14.99 6.34 22.50
CA MET A 1 -15.20 7.72 22.01
C MET A 1 -16.37 7.69 21.06
N ASP A 2 -17.29 8.65 21.14
CA ASP A 2 -18.38 8.77 20.18
C ASP A 2 -17.79 9.17 18.81
N ALA A 3 -18.10 8.39 17.78
CA ALA A 3 -17.61 8.63 16.42
C ALA A 3 -18.03 10.02 15.86
N LEU A 4 -19.16 10.57 16.34
CA LEU A 4 -19.60 11.91 15.94
C LEU A 4 -18.74 13.04 16.54
N LEU A 5 -18.04 12.78 17.62
CA LEU A 5 -17.17 13.74 18.30
C LEU A 5 -15.69 13.54 18.00
N ALA A 6 -15.34 12.56 17.16
CA ALA A 6 -13.96 12.28 16.78
C ALA A 6 -13.41 13.40 15.87
N VAL A 7 -12.25 13.96 16.23
CA VAL A 7 -11.58 15.01 15.44
C VAL A 7 -11.06 14.43 14.13
N SER A 8 -10.54 13.19 14.15
CA SER A 8 -10.08 12.50 12.95
C SER A 8 -11.26 11.80 12.24
N PRO A 9 -11.47 12.02 10.92
CA PRO A 9 -12.46 11.25 10.17
C PRO A 9 -12.12 9.76 10.10
N VAL A 10 -10.87 9.36 10.31
CA VAL A 10 -10.43 7.96 10.38
C VAL A 10 -11.12 7.25 11.54
N ASP A 11 -11.20 7.89 12.71
CA ASP A 11 -11.83 7.35 13.93
C ASP A 11 -13.32 7.70 14.06
N GLY A 12 -13.81 8.64 13.23
CA GLY A 12 -15.19 9.06 13.17
C GLY A 12 -15.92 8.48 11.97
N ARG A 13 -16.08 9.30 10.92
CA ARG A 13 -16.82 8.98 9.69
C ARG A 13 -16.45 7.63 9.06
N TYR A 14 -15.17 7.26 9.09
CA TYR A 14 -14.65 6.07 8.44
C TYR A 14 -14.27 4.95 9.41
N ALA A 15 -14.62 5.06 10.69
CA ALA A 15 -14.25 4.09 11.72
C ALA A 15 -14.59 2.63 11.37
N ALA A 16 -15.70 2.39 10.67
CA ALA A 16 -16.07 1.04 10.23
C ALA A 16 -15.09 0.43 9.20
N LYS A 17 -14.40 1.27 8.41
CA LYS A 17 -13.42 0.83 7.41
C LYS A 17 -12.02 0.65 7.97
N THR A 18 -11.70 1.32 9.08
CA THR A 18 -10.36 1.41 9.66
C THR A 18 -10.20 0.61 10.95
N ARG A 19 -11.32 0.13 11.54
CA ARG A 19 -11.34 -0.59 12.83
C ARG A 19 -10.33 -1.74 12.91
N ALA A 20 -10.10 -2.46 11.82
CA ALA A 20 -9.13 -3.55 11.79
C ALA A 20 -7.70 -3.10 12.19
N LEU A 21 -7.35 -1.82 11.95
CA LEU A 21 -6.05 -1.27 12.31
C LEU A 21 -5.91 -0.92 13.80
N SER A 22 -7.00 -0.87 14.57
CA SER A 22 -6.94 -0.52 15.99
C SER A 22 -6.17 -1.58 16.82
N GLY A 23 -6.12 -2.83 16.35
CA GLY A 23 -5.32 -3.89 16.96
C GLY A 23 -3.81 -3.73 16.78
N TYR A 24 -3.39 -2.79 15.92
CA TYR A 24 -1.98 -2.56 15.57
C TYR A 24 -1.52 -1.12 15.90
N PHE A 25 -2.34 -0.09 15.70
CA PHE A 25 -1.90 1.31 15.79
C PHE A 25 -2.61 2.15 16.86
N SER A 26 -3.40 1.55 17.72
CA SER A 26 -3.93 2.24 18.91
C SER A 26 -2.88 2.28 20.02
N GLU A 27 -3.08 3.15 21.01
CA GLU A 27 -2.26 3.16 22.24
C GLU A 27 -2.34 1.82 22.99
N TYR A 28 -3.52 1.19 22.99
CA TYR A 28 -3.71 -0.19 23.50
C TYR A 28 -2.79 -1.20 22.78
N ALA A 29 -2.76 -1.14 21.45
CA ALA A 29 -1.92 -2.01 20.65
C ALA A 29 -0.43 -1.78 20.93
N LEU A 30 0.01 -0.53 20.99
CA LEU A 30 1.40 -0.21 21.29
C LEU A 30 1.82 -0.76 22.67
N ILE A 31 0.97 -0.64 23.69
CA ILE A 31 1.20 -1.23 25.02
C ILE A 31 1.32 -2.76 24.89
N LYS A 32 0.37 -3.40 24.20
CA LYS A 32 0.35 -4.86 24.00
C LYS A 32 1.62 -5.38 23.32
N TYR A 33 2.08 -4.72 22.25
CA TYR A 33 3.28 -5.11 21.53
C TYR A 33 4.56 -4.87 22.35
N ARG A 34 4.62 -3.81 23.15
CA ARG A 34 5.73 -3.59 24.08
C ARG A 34 5.80 -4.71 25.12
N ILE A 35 4.67 -5.08 25.73
CA ILE A 35 4.58 -6.22 26.67
C ILE A 35 5.04 -7.50 25.96
N ARG A 36 4.60 -7.74 24.73
CA ARG A 36 5.01 -8.91 23.93
C ARG A 36 6.53 -8.97 23.78
N VAL A 37 7.16 -7.88 23.36
CA VAL A 37 8.62 -7.84 23.17
C VAL A 37 9.36 -8.08 24.49
N GLU A 38 8.93 -7.48 25.60
CA GLU A 38 9.51 -7.70 26.92
C GLU A 38 9.40 -9.15 27.38
N ILE A 39 8.23 -9.76 27.22
CA ILE A 39 7.98 -11.16 27.61
C ILE A 39 8.79 -12.13 26.76
N GLU A 40 8.77 -11.96 25.42
CA GLU A 40 9.55 -12.84 24.54
C GLU A 40 11.06 -12.66 24.77
N TYR A 41 11.52 -11.45 25.10
CA TYR A 41 12.90 -11.22 25.49
C TYR A 41 13.26 -11.92 26.79
N PHE A 42 12.42 -11.82 27.84
CA PHE A 42 12.62 -12.54 29.09
C PHE A 42 12.69 -14.06 28.86
N ILE A 43 11.79 -14.61 28.07
CA ILE A 43 11.79 -16.03 27.69
C ILE A 43 13.11 -16.40 26.98
N ALA A 44 13.55 -15.54 26.03
CA ALA A 44 14.81 -15.76 25.33
C ALA A 44 16.03 -15.73 26.28
N LEU A 45 16.02 -14.88 27.30
CA LEU A 45 17.06 -14.87 28.33
C LEU A 45 17.08 -16.18 29.16
N CYS A 46 15.92 -16.76 29.44
CA CYS A 46 15.83 -18.06 30.15
C CYS A 46 16.40 -19.23 29.34
N GLU A 47 16.59 -19.09 28.03
CA GLU A 47 17.24 -20.08 27.18
C GLU A 47 18.78 -19.93 27.15
N LEU A 48 19.32 -18.83 27.68
CA LEU A 48 20.75 -18.62 27.83
C LEU A 48 21.28 -19.30 29.13
N PRO A 49 22.58 -19.64 29.20
CA PRO A 49 23.18 -20.22 30.41
C PRO A 49 23.42 -19.13 31.48
N LEU A 50 22.36 -18.44 31.87
CA LEU A 50 22.41 -17.44 32.92
C LEU A 50 22.13 -18.10 34.27
N PRO A 51 23.06 -18.12 35.23
CA PRO A 51 22.91 -18.83 36.48
C PRO A 51 21.67 -18.41 37.28
N GLN A 52 21.30 -17.11 37.18
CA GLN A 52 20.16 -16.53 37.92
C GLN A 52 18.80 -16.93 37.33
N LEU A 53 18.76 -17.44 36.11
CA LEU A 53 17.56 -17.94 35.43
C LEU A 53 17.55 -19.47 35.29
N ALA A 54 18.58 -20.15 35.79
CA ALA A 54 18.71 -21.61 35.64
C ALA A 54 17.55 -22.40 36.26
N ASP A 55 16.99 -21.91 37.37
CA ASP A 55 15.87 -22.54 38.03
C ASP A 55 14.49 -22.05 37.55
N PHE A 56 14.42 -21.27 36.48
CA PHE A 56 13.15 -20.83 35.94
C PHE A 56 12.39 -22.01 35.32
N ASP A 57 11.15 -22.23 35.78
CA ASP A 57 10.30 -23.27 35.19
C ASP A 57 9.82 -22.89 33.80
N LYS A 58 10.39 -23.53 32.78
CA LYS A 58 10.05 -23.30 31.34
C LYS A 58 8.58 -23.64 31.02
N GLY A 59 7.91 -24.44 31.87
CA GLY A 59 6.46 -24.67 31.79
C GLY A 59 5.62 -23.40 31.93
N GLN A 60 6.19 -22.33 32.48
CA GLN A 60 5.54 -21.03 32.64
C GLN A 60 5.55 -20.16 31.40
N TYR A 61 6.24 -20.51 30.31
CA TYR A 61 6.36 -19.66 29.12
C TYR A 61 5.02 -19.29 28.51
N GLU A 62 4.09 -20.22 28.41
CA GLU A 62 2.76 -19.93 27.89
C GLU A 62 1.96 -19.01 28.82
N THR A 63 2.07 -19.20 30.14
CA THR A 63 1.48 -18.30 31.14
C THR A 63 2.04 -16.87 31.00
N LEU A 64 3.33 -16.72 30.77
CA LEU A 64 3.94 -15.41 30.52
C LEU A 64 3.41 -14.79 29.21
N ARG A 65 3.27 -15.58 28.16
CA ARG A 65 2.71 -15.13 26.89
C ARG A 65 1.25 -14.68 27.01
N ASP A 66 0.49 -15.27 27.89
CA ASP A 66 -0.89 -14.87 28.14
C ASP A 66 -1.00 -13.45 28.70
N ILE A 67 0.05 -12.91 29.36
CA ILE A 67 0.08 -11.50 29.81
C ILE A 67 -0.17 -10.52 28.66
N TRP A 68 0.34 -10.80 27.46
CA TRP A 68 0.12 -9.94 26.30
C TRP A 68 -0.99 -10.47 25.37
N ARG A 69 -1.17 -11.79 25.26
CA ARG A 69 -2.18 -12.38 24.35
C ARG A 69 -3.60 -12.04 24.80
N THR A 70 -3.85 -12.11 26.10
CA THR A 70 -5.17 -11.88 26.71
C THR A 70 -5.31 -10.48 27.31
N LEU A 71 -4.38 -9.56 27.03
CA LEU A 71 -4.43 -8.20 27.55
C LEU A 71 -5.77 -7.55 27.24
N THR A 72 -6.43 -6.99 28.27
CA THR A 72 -7.68 -6.25 28.11
C THR A 72 -7.43 -4.73 28.07
N PRO A 73 -8.39 -3.92 27.56
CA PRO A 73 -8.30 -2.46 27.63
C PRO A 73 -8.14 -1.94 29.07
N GLU A 74 -8.76 -2.58 30.05
CA GLU A 74 -8.67 -2.20 31.48
C GLU A 74 -7.26 -2.45 32.01
N GLN A 75 -6.64 -3.55 31.62
CA GLN A 75 -5.25 -3.87 31.98
C GLN A 75 -4.27 -2.87 31.31
N ALA A 76 -4.51 -2.51 30.04
CA ALA A 76 -3.73 -1.46 29.37
C ALA A 76 -3.93 -0.09 30.07
N ALA A 77 -5.13 0.21 30.56
CA ALA A 77 -5.37 1.41 31.36
C ALA A 77 -4.55 1.44 32.65
N ARG A 78 -4.29 0.26 33.28
CA ARG A 78 -3.37 0.16 34.43
C ARG A 78 -1.96 0.64 34.08
N VAL A 79 -1.44 0.28 32.88
CA VAL A 79 -0.15 0.78 32.40
C VAL A 79 -0.16 2.32 32.31
N LYS A 80 -1.26 2.90 31.80
CA LYS A 80 -1.40 4.37 31.70
C LYS A 80 -1.47 5.05 33.08
N GLU A 81 -2.01 4.39 34.09
CA GLU A 81 -1.98 4.93 35.47
C GLU A 81 -0.57 4.92 36.05
N ILE A 82 0.20 3.85 35.85
CA ILE A 82 1.61 3.81 36.25
C ILE A 82 2.39 4.92 35.54
N GLU A 83 2.15 5.13 34.23
CA GLU A 83 2.79 6.17 33.44
C GLU A 83 2.56 7.59 34.00
N LYS A 84 1.39 7.89 34.54
CA LYS A 84 1.11 9.21 35.17
C LYS A 84 2.09 9.54 36.29
N THR A 85 2.59 8.53 37.00
CA THR A 85 3.56 8.70 38.11
C THR A 85 4.99 8.68 37.59
N THR A 86 5.31 7.76 36.66
CA THR A 86 6.68 7.56 36.16
C THR A 86 7.07 8.59 35.12
N ASN A 87 6.09 9.19 34.44
CA ASN A 87 6.26 10.06 33.25
C ASN A 87 7.13 9.41 32.19
N HIS A 88 7.04 8.06 32.07
CA HIS A 88 7.81 7.27 31.10
C HIS A 88 7.04 6.03 30.69
N ASP A 89 6.63 5.97 29.44
CA ASP A 89 5.72 4.96 28.90
C ASP A 89 6.29 3.54 28.91
N VAL A 90 7.53 3.33 28.46
CA VAL A 90 8.16 1.99 28.48
C VAL A 90 8.46 1.52 29.90
N LYS A 91 8.86 2.43 30.79
CA LYS A 91 9.07 2.09 32.21
C LYS A 91 7.76 1.69 32.91
N ALA A 92 6.64 2.29 32.52
CA ALA A 92 5.33 1.88 32.99
C ALA A 92 4.97 0.44 32.54
N VAL A 93 5.33 0.05 31.33
CA VAL A 93 5.18 -1.33 30.83
C VAL A 93 6.01 -2.29 31.68
N GLU A 94 7.29 -1.99 31.95
CA GLU A 94 8.15 -2.81 32.81
C GLU A 94 7.54 -3.01 34.20
N TYR A 95 7.05 -1.94 34.84
CA TYR A 95 6.43 -2.04 36.16
C TYR A 95 5.14 -2.85 36.12
N TYR A 96 4.32 -2.70 35.10
CA TYR A 96 3.14 -3.54 34.93
C TYR A 96 3.51 -5.03 34.82
N ILE A 97 4.53 -5.39 34.04
CA ILE A 97 5.00 -6.77 33.93
C ILE A 97 5.52 -7.27 35.28
N LYS A 98 6.23 -6.45 36.06
CA LYS A 98 6.66 -6.79 37.44
C LYS A 98 5.47 -7.06 38.38
N GLU A 99 4.37 -6.30 38.23
CA GLU A 99 3.12 -6.58 38.95
C GLU A 99 2.57 -7.97 38.58
N GLN A 100 2.57 -8.34 37.30
CA GLN A 100 2.13 -9.66 36.82
C GLN A 100 3.06 -10.77 37.34
N PHE A 101 4.36 -10.60 37.31
CA PHE A 101 5.34 -11.55 37.85
C PHE A 101 5.11 -11.77 39.35
N LYS A 102 4.82 -10.72 40.10
CA LYS A 102 4.46 -10.84 41.52
C LYS A 102 3.19 -11.66 41.75
N ALA A 103 2.16 -11.43 40.91
CA ALA A 103 0.90 -12.17 41.00
C ALA A 103 1.07 -13.66 40.66
N LEU A 104 2.03 -13.99 39.79
CA LEU A 104 2.37 -15.37 39.43
C LEU A 104 3.38 -16.04 40.39
N GLY A 105 3.86 -15.35 41.42
CA GLY A 105 4.86 -15.89 42.36
C GLY A 105 6.28 -15.93 41.79
N LEU A 106 6.55 -15.13 40.73
CA LEU A 106 7.83 -15.08 39.99
C LEU A 106 8.71 -13.88 40.33
N THR A 107 8.49 -13.26 41.50
CA THR A 107 9.15 -12.00 41.92
C THR A 107 10.68 -12.09 41.89
N GLN A 108 11.24 -13.25 42.20
CA GLN A 108 12.70 -13.45 42.19
C GLN A 108 13.36 -13.29 40.82
N PHE A 109 12.60 -13.41 39.74
CA PHE A 109 13.10 -13.24 38.37
C PHE A 109 12.80 -11.87 37.78
N SER A 110 12.08 -10.99 38.49
CA SER A 110 11.54 -9.73 37.98
C SER A 110 12.62 -8.72 37.56
N GLU A 111 13.85 -8.81 38.08
CA GLU A 111 14.95 -7.92 37.69
C GLU A 111 15.56 -8.26 36.31
N PHE A 112 15.16 -9.39 35.71
CA PHE A 112 15.51 -9.72 34.33
C PHE A 112 14.50 -9.20 33.28
N ILE A 113 13.39 -8.60 33.74
CA ILE A 113 12.52 -7.81 32.85
C ILE A 113 13.29 -6.54 32.44
N HIS A 114 13.34 -6.23 31.15
CA HIS A 114 14.09 -5.09 30.59
C HIS A 114 15.61 -5.14 30.88
N PHE A 115 16.17 -6.32 31.11
CA PHE A 115 17.57 -6.48 31.50
C PHE A 115 18.52 -5.97 30.39
N GLY A 116 19.37 -5.00 30.73
CA GLY A 116 20.36 -4.42 29.82
C GLY A 116 19.81 -3.58 28.68
N LEU A 117 18.49 -3.42 28.58
CA LEU A 117 17.82 -2.74 27.49
C LEU A 117 17.67 -1.22 27.74
N THR A 118 17.33 -0.52 26.68
CA THR A 118 16.78 0.84 26.70
C THR A 118 15.40 0.85 26.07
N SER A 119 14.63 1.90 26.31
CA SER A 119 13.26 2.02 25.77
C SER A 119 13.17 1.79 24.26
N GLN A 120 14.21 2.15 23.52
CA GLN A 120 14.21 1.98 22.06
C GLN A 120 14.51 0.55 21.59
N ASP A 121 15.08 -0.29 22.40
CA ASP A 121 15.11 -1.73 22.09
C ASP A 121 13.68 -2.30 22.03
N ILE A 122 12.80 -1.81 22.90
CA ILE A 122 11.40 -2.21 22.92
C ILE A 122 10.60 -1.51 21.81
N ASN A 123 10.72 -0.19 21.66
CA ASN A 123 9.96 0.56 20.65
C ASN A 123 10.36 0.20 19.23
N ASN A 124 11.68 0.13 18.95
CA ASN A 124 12.21 -0.21 17.62
C ASN A 124 12.13 -1.71 17.30
N THR A 125 11.50 -2.50 18.14
CA THR A 125 11.10 -3.89 17.88
C THR A 125 9.58 -4.00 17.82
N ALA A 126 8.85 -3.39 18.77
CA ALA A 126 7.39 -3.41 18.80
C ALA A 126 6.76 -2.71 17.58
N GLN A 127 7.23 -1.52 17.21
CA GLN A 127 6.64 -0.76 16.11
C GLN A 127 6.81 -1.41 14.72
N PRO A 128 7.98 -1.90 14.32
CA PRO A 128 8.09 -2.65 13.05
C PRO A 128 7.29 -3.96 13.08
N LEU A 129 7.13 -4.61 14.24
CA LEU A 129 6.29 -5.80 14.38
C LEU A 129 4.80 -5.46 14.19
N MET A 130 4.31 -4.36 14.80
CA MET A 130 2.97 -3.83 14.57
C MET A 130 2.73 -3.52 13.09
N LEU A 131 3.67 -2.84 12.45
CA LEU A 131 3.58 -2.48 11.03
C LEU A 131 3.57 -3.73 10.15
N LYS A 132 4.46 -4.69 10.40
CA LYS A 132 4.51 -5.96 9.68
C LYS A 132 3.16 -6.68 9.72
N GLU A 133 2.64 -6.94 10.91
CA GLU A 133 1.40 -7.68 11.08
C GLU A 133 0.21 -6.92 10.49
N ALA A 134 0.12 -5.59 10.66
CA ALA A 134 -0.92 -4.79 10.03
C ALA A 134 -0.88 -4.84 8.50
N LEU A 135 0.32 -4.79 7.92
CA LEU A 135 0.48 -4.89 6.46
C LEU A 135 0.12 -6.28 5.95
N GLU A 136 0.63 -7.34 6.58
CA GLU A 136 0.43 -8.72 6.14
C GLU A 136 -1.00 -9.22 6.36
N GLU A 137 -1.65 -8.84 7.46
CA GLU A 137 -2.95 -9.36 7.85
C GLU A 137 -4.13 -8.49 7.37
N VAL A 138 -3.92 -7.19 7.16
CA VAL A 138 -5.00 -6.25 6.84
C VAL A 138 -4.80 -5.53 5.51
N TYR A 139 -3.68 -4.81 5.34
CA TYR A 139 -3.52 -3.89 4.22
C TYR A 139 -3.26 -4.60 2.89
N LEU A 140 -2.28 -5.50 2.85
CA LEU A 140 -1.93 -6.24 1.62
C LEU A 140 -3.05 -7.17 1.14
N PRO A 141 -3.82 -7.86 1.99
CA PRO A 141 -5.01 -8.58 1.54
C PRO A 141 -6.03 -7.68 0.86
N ALA A 142 -6.34 -6.51 1.44
CA ALA A 142 -7.27 -5.54 0.83
C ALA A 142 -6.76 -4.99 -0.50
N LEU A 143 -5.45 -4.71 -0.62
CA LEU A 143 -4.83 -4.29 -1.87
C LEU A 143 -4.90 -5.39 -2.93
N ARG A 144 -4.56 -6.64 -2.58
CA ARG A 144 -4.63 -7.79 -3.50
C ARG A 144 -6.05 -8.04 -4.00
N GLU A 145 -7.05 -7.80 -3.17
CA GLU A 145 -8.46 -7.90 -3.60
C GLU A 145 -8.78 -6.89 -4.72
N VAL A 146 -8.36 -5.63 -4.58
CA VAL A 146 -8.53 -4.60 -5.63
C VAL A 146 -7.77 -4.99 -6.90
N VAL A 147 -6.53 -5.46 -6.79
CA VAL A 147 -5.74 -5.95 -7.94
C VAL A 147 -6.44 -7.13 -8.63
N GLY A 148 -7.04 -8.03 -7.86
CA GLY A 148 -7.81 -9.16 -8.39
C GLY A 148 -9.05 -8.74 -9.17
N ILE A 149 -9.78 -7.72 -8.68
CA ILE A 149 -10.93 -7.15 -9.39
C ILE A 149 -10.47 -6.52 -10.73
N LEU A 150 -9.42 -5.71 -10.70
CA LEU A 150 -8.86 -5.10 -11.91
C LEU A 150 -8.40 -6.14 -12.94
N ALA A 151 -7.80 -7.23 -12.49
CA ALA A 151 -7.38 -8.32 -13.37
C ALA A 151 -8.58 -9.06 -13.99
N ALA A 152 -9.64 -9.27 -13.22
CA ALA A 152 -10.88 -9.88 -13.71
C ALA A 152 -11.57 -8.97 -14.75
N ASP A 153 -11.64 -7.68 -14.49
CA ASP A 153 -12.19 -6.69 -15.44
C ASP A 153 -11.34 -6.60 -16.71
N ALA A 154 -10.01 -6.62 -16.58
CA ALA A 154 -9.10 -6.66 -17.73
C ALA A 154 -9.32 -7.89 -18.62
N GLU A 155 -9.52 -9.05 -18.03
CA GLU A 155 -9.81 -10.28 -18.78
C GLU A 155 -11.21 -10.24 -19.42
N ALA A 156 -12.22 -9.72 -18.70
CA ALA A 156 -13.58 -9.61 -19.23
C ALA A 156 -13.68 -8.67 -20.43
N TRP A 157 -12.83 -7.65 -20.50
CA TRP A 157 -12.84 -6.60 -21.55
C TRP A 157 -11.65 -6.69 -22.52
N LYS A 158 -10.92 -7.80 -22.53
CA LYS A 158 -9.67 -7.96 -23.30
C LYS A 158 -9.82 -7.77 -24.81
N ASP A 159 -11.00 -8.10 -25.35
CA ASP A 159 -11.27 -8.06 -26.79
C ASP A 159 -12.06 -6.81 -27.23
N ILE A 160 -12.36 -5.91 -26.31
CA ILE A 160 -13.20 -4.73 -26.60
C ILE A 160 -12.31 -3.59 -27.08
N PRO A 161 -12.45 -3.16 -28.37
CA PRO A 161 -11.67 -2.04 -28.92
C PRO A 161 -12.05 -0.71 -28.29
N MET A 162 -11.07 0.14 -28.10
CA MET A 162 -11.24 1.47 -27.54
C MET A 162 -10.32 2.45 -28.28
N LEU A 163 -10.80 3.66 -28.56
CA LEU A 163 -9.96 4.72 -29.05
C LEU A 163 -9.01 5.19 -27.95
N ALA A 164 -7.70 5.06 -28.19
CA ALA A 164 -6.72 5.66 -27.27
C ALA A 164 -6.61 7.16 -27.53
N LYS A 165 -6.24 7.91 -26.49
CA LYS A 165 -5.96 9.34 -26.60
C LYS A 165 -4.58 9.65 -26.05
N THR A 166 -3.75 10.29 -26.88
CA THR A 166 -2.47 10.85 -26.46
C THR A 166 -2.55 12.36 -26.54
N HIS A 167 -2.08 13.07 -25.53
CA HIS A 167 -2.25 14.53 -25.43
C HIS A 167 -3.73 14.98 -25.55
N GLY A 168 -4.68 14.13 -25.16
CA GLY A 168 -6.11 14.37 -25.32
C GLY A 168 -6.65 14.22 -26.74
N GLN A 169 -5.80 13.84 -27.71
CA GLN A 169 -6.19 13.68 -29.12
C GLN A 169 -6.37 12.20 -29.48
N PRO A 170 -7.27 11.88 -30.43
CA PRO A 170 -7.42 10.53 -30.97
C PRO A 170 -6.08 9.98 -31.48
N ALA A 171 -5.77 8.76 -31.06
CA ALA A 171 -4.55 8.04 -31.41
C ALA A 171 -4.89 6.60 -31.81
N SER A 172 -3.88 5.78 -32.07
CA SER A 172 -4.04 4.38 -32.46
C SER A 172 -4.94 3.66 -31.47
N PRO A 173 -5.94 2.88 -31.94
CA PRO A 173 -6.84 2.15 -31.07
C PRO A 173 -6.12 1.17 -30.15
N THR A 174 -6.72 0.93 -29.01
CA THR A 174 -6.28 -0.02 -27.99
C THR A 174 -7.44 -0.95 -27.61
N ARG A 175 -7.29 -1.72 -26.55
CA ARG A 175 -8.37 -2.53 -25.96
C ARG A 175 -8.58 -2.14 -24.51
N VAL A 176 -9.86 -2.11 -24.09
CA VAL A 176 -10.23 -1.75 -22.72
C VAL A 176 -9.49 -2.61 -21.70
N GLY A 177 -9.50 -3.93 -21.90
CA GLY A 177 -8.83 -4.85 -20.99
C GLY A 177 -7.33 -4.60 -20.89
N LYS A 178 -6.65 -4.25 -22.00
CA LYS A 178 -5.22 -3.90 -21.98
C LYS A 178 -4.95 -2.64 -21.15
N GLU A 179 -5.80 -1.63 -21.23
CA GLU A 179 -5.67 -0.41 -20.42
C GLU A 179 -5.77 -0.72 -18.92
N PHE A 180 -6.70 -1.59 -18.50
CA PHE A 180 -6.77 -2.07 -17.12
C PHE A 180 -5.57 -2.93 -16.73
N MET A 181 -5.09 -3.80 -17.64
CA MET A 181 -3.94 -4.67 -17.38
C MET A 181 -2.65 -3.88 -17.14
N VAL A 182 -2.50 -2.68 -17.71
CA VAL A 182 -1.36 -1.79 -17.41
C VAL A 182 -1.29 -1.49 -15.91
N PHE A 183 -2.41 -1.16 -15.26
CA PHE A 183 -2.45 -0.90 -13.82
C PHE A 183 -2.19 -2.18 -13.01
N VAL A 184 -2.73 -3.31 -13.42
CA VAL A 184 -2.45 -4.62 -12.80
C VAL A 184 -0.95 -4.92 -12.82
N ALA A 185 -0.30 -4.79 -13.98
CA ALA A 185 1.12 -5.06 -14.13
C ALA A 185 1.99 -4.12 -13.27
N ARG A 186 1.65 -2.82 -13.23
CA ARG A 186 2.34 -1.83 -12.40
C ARG A 186 2.22 -2.16 -10.91
N LEU A 187 1.01 -2.51 -10.44
CA LEU A 187 0.76 -2.87 -9.04
C LEU A 187 1.44 -4.19 -8.66
N GLN A 188 1.40 -5.21 -9.52
CA GLN A 188 2.10 -6.48 -9.30
C GLN A 188 3.62 -6.28 -9.18
N GLU A 189 4.21 -5.42 -10.00
CA GLU A 189 5.65 -5.09 -9.89
C GLU A 189 5.97 -4.42 -8.55
N GLN A 190 5.12 -3.50 -8.05
CA GLN A 190 5.32 -2.90 -6.74
C GLN A 190 5.15 -3.91 -5.61
N LEU A 191 4.17 -4.82 -5.70
CA LEU A 191 4.00 -5.91 -4.74
C LEU A 191 5.21 -6.86 -4.72
N ARG A 192 5.82 -7.14 -5.87
CA ARG A 192 7.07 -7.92 -5.99
C ARG A 192 8.24 -7.21 -5.30
N GLN A 193 8.41 -5.89 -5.53
CA GLN A 193 9.42 -5.08 -4.86
C GLN A 193 9.18 -5.04 -3.35
N PHE A 194 7.93 -4.85 -2.92
CA PHE A 194 7.54 -4.83 -1.52
C PHE A 194 7.91 -6.13 -0.81
N ALA A 195 7.71 -7.29 -1.44
CA ALA A 195 8.04 -8.60 -0.88
C ALA A 195 9.56 -8.80 -0.64
N GLY A 196 10.40 -8.01 -1.29
CA GLY A 196 11.85 -8.00 -1.08
C GLY A 196 12.32 -7.03 0.02
N LEU A 197 11.42 -6.23 0.61
CA LEU A 197 11.75 -5.30 1.68
C LEU A 197 11.68 -6.01 3.04
N THR A 198 12.45 -5.49 4.00
CA THR A 198 12.55 -6.06 5.33
C THR A 198 11.90 -5.15 6.36
N TYR A 199 11.47 -5.72 7.48
CA TYR A 199 10.97 -4.98 8.62
C TYR A 199 12.14 -4.79 9.62
N PRO A 200 12.76 -3.59 9.65
CA PRO A 200 13.98 -3.36 10.41
C PRO A 200 13.67 -3.18 11.89
N ALA A 201 14.51 -3.76 12.74
CA ALA A 201 14.45 -3.55 14.18
C ALA A 201 15.83 -3.20 14.75
N LYS A 202 15.85 -2.43 15.83
CA LYS A 202 17.07 -2.18 16.61
C LYS A 202 16.98 -2.90 17.95
N PHE A 203 18.03 -3.67 18.26
CA PHE A 203 18.17 -4.36 19.53
C PHE A 203 19.66 -4.41 19.92
N GLY A 204 20.09 -3.54 20.85
CA GLY A 204 21.51 -3.35 21.13
C GLY A 204 21.86 -2.51 22.37
N GLY A 205 20.87 -2.21 23.22
CA GLY A 205 21.07 -1.38 24.41
C GLY A 205 21.17 0.10 24.12
N ALA A 206 21.62 0.87 25.10
CA ALA A 206 21.52 2.34 25.15
C ALA A 206 22.21 3.08 23.98
N THR A 207 23.22 2.50 23.35
CA THR A 207 23.97 3.09 22.23
C THR A 207 24.21 2.10 21.08
N GLY A 208 23.50 0.96 21.09
CA GLY A 208 23.67 -0.08 20.06
C GLY A 208 24.87 -0.99 20.25
N ASN A 209 25.62 -0.86 21.33
CA ASN A 209 26.88 -1.56 21.58
C ASN A 209 26.79 -2.70 22.62
N MET A 210 25.59 -3.05 23.11
CA MET A 210 25.38 -4.10 24.14
C MET A 210 26.22 -3.89 25.42
N ASN A 211 26.53 -2.63 25.80
CA ASN A 211 27.44 -2.32 26.90
C ASN A 211 27.04 -2.99 28.21
N ALA A 212 25.78 -2.86 28.63
CA ALA A 212 25.28 -3.43 29.89
C ALA A 212 25.30 -4.94 29.86
N HIS A 213 24.89 -5.56 28.75
CA HIS A 213 24.91 -7.00 28.55
C HIS A 213 26.35 -7.56 28.66
N LYS A 214 27.29 -6.93 27.93
CA LYS A 214 28.68 -7.35 27.88
C LYS A 214 29.37 -7.25 29.25
N VAL A 215 29.06 -6.23 30.02
CA VAL A 215 29.62 -6.08 31.38
C VAL A 215 29.03 -7.12 32.34
N ALA A 216 27.72 -7.42 32.22
CA ALA A 216 27.08 -8.40 33.11
C ALA A 216 27.49 -9.84 32.81
N TYR A 217 27.52 -10.21 31.51
CA TYR A 217 27.85 -11.56 31.07
C TYR A 217 28.85 -11.51 29.87
N PRO A 218 30.13 -11.35 30.14
CA PRO A 218 31.14 -11.12 29.10
C PRO A 218 31.38 -12.30 28.15
N THR A 219 30.96 -13.51 28.52
CA THR A 219 31.15 -14.74 27.76
C THR A 219 30.01 -15.04 26.79
N ILE A 220 28.88 -14.33 26.90
CA ILE A 220 27.74 -14.50 25.99
C ILE A 220 28.01 -13.74 24.69
N ASP A 221 27.69 -14.36 23.55
CA ASP A 221 27.66 -13.71 22.24
C ASP A 221 26.31 -12.93 22.09
N TRP A 222 26.29 -11.73 22.64
CA TRP A 222 25.11 -10.88 22.64
C TRP A 222 24.68 -10.43 21.24
N PRO A 223 25.58 -10.14 20.29
CA PRO A 223 25.20 -9.89 18.91
C PRO A 223 24.43 -11.05 18.27
N ALA A 224 24.95 -12.27 18.35
CA ALA A 224 24.29 -13.46 17.81
C ALA A 224 22.95 -13.75 18.51
N PHE A 225 22.88 -13.57 19.83
CA PHE A 225 21.63 -13.64 20.59
C PHE A 225 20.60 -12.65 20.08
N ALA A 226 20.95 -11.38 19.90
CA ALA A 226 20.04 -10.35 19.44
C ALA A 226 19.57 -10.60 18.00
N ASP A 227 20.45 -11.09 17.11
CA ASP A 227 20.08 -11.49 15.75
C ASP A 227 19.02 -12.59 15.78
N GLY A 228 19.25 -13.64 16.58
CA GLY A 228 18.30 -14.75 16.75
C GLY A 228 16.98 -14.31 17.38
N PHE A 229 17.03 -13.46 18.40
CA PHE A 229 15.83 -12.93 19.07
C PHE A 229 14.96 -12.12 18.11
N VAL A 230 15.53 -11.15 17.40
CA VAL A 230 14.81 -10.31 16.44
C VAL A 230 14.25 -11.14 15.28
N ALA A 231 15.03 -12.10 14.77
CA ALA A 231 14.60 -13.02 13.73
C ALA A 231 13.43 -13.91 14.17
N SER A 232 13.38 -14.33 15.44
CA SER A 232 12.27 -15.13 16.00
C SER A 232 10.92 -14.38 15.97
N LEU A 233 10.95 -13.05 15.96
CA LEU A 233 9.79 -12.19 15.79
C LEU A 233 9.44 -11.92 14.29
N GLY A 234 10.20 -12.49 13.36
CA GLY A 234 10.02 -12.27 11.92
C GLY A 234 10.51 -10.89 11.46
N LEU A 235 11.44 -10.27 12.19
CA LEU A 235 12.06 -8.98 11.91
C LEU A 235 13.52 -9.16 11.51
N GLN A 236 14.15 -8.12 10.98
CA GLN A 236 15.57 -8.08 10.68
C GLN A 236 16.27 -7.06 11.56
N ARG A 237 17.27 -7.49 12.33
CA ARG A 237 18.04 -6.57 13.15
C ARG A 237 18.97 -5.71 12.30
N SER A 238 18.88 -4.39 12.46
CA SER A 238 19.85 -3.43 11.93
C SER A 238 21.10 -3.40 12.83
N CYS A 239 22.26 -3.47 12.23
CA CYS A 239 23.55 -3.46 12.94
C CYS A 239 24.67 -3.01 11.99
N PRO A 240 25.56 -2.07 12.43
CA PRO A 240 25.55 -1.34 13.71
C PRO A 240 24.44 -0.27 13.76
N THR A 241 24.01 0.13 14.96
CA THR A 241 23.06 1.21 15.18
C THR A 241 23.54 2.18 16.29
N THR A 242 22.85 3.31 16.43
CA THR A 242 22.93 4.16 17.61
C THR A 242 21.94 3.66 18.68
N GLN A 243 21.34 4.56 19.47
CA GLN A 243 20.27 4.17 20.39
C GLN A 243 18.99 3.74 19.65
N ILE A 244 18.80 4.18 18.40
CA ILE A 244 17.62 3.95 17.57
C ILE A 244 17.97 3.16 16.31
N GLU A 245 16.95 2.61 15.65
CA GLU A 245 17.01 2.10 14.29
C GLU A 245 17.31 3.25 13.30
N HIS A 246 17.95 2.98 12.17
CA HIS A 246 18.28 4.00 11.14
C HIS A 246 17.05 4.56 10.45
N TYR A 247 15.98 3.76 10.37
CA TYR A 247 14.75 4.01 9.63
C TYR A 247 14.89 4.06 8.09
N ASP A 248 16.06 3.79 7.53
CA ASP A 248 16.26 3.79 6.08
C ASP A 248 15.42 2.71 5.38
N ASN A 249 15.42 1.48 5.92
CA ASN A 249 14.61 0.39 5.39
C ASN A 249 13.11 0.61 5.67
N LEU A 250 12.75 1.24 6.78
CA LEU A 250 11.37 1.64 7.05
C LEU A 250 10.90 2.73 6.07
N ALA A 251 11.78 3.68 5.74
CA ALA A 251 11.52 4.68 4.70
C ALA A 251 11.30 4.02 3.33
N ALA A 252 12.08 2.98 3.00
CA ALA A 252 11.90 2.23 1.76
C ALA A 252 10.52 1.53 1.69
N LEU A 253 10.02 0.99 2.82
CA LEU A 253 8.65 0.46 2.93
C LEU A 253 7.60 1.55 2.66
N PHE A 254 7.73 2.70 3.31
CA PHE A 254 6.82 3.84 3.11
C PHE A 254 6.85 4.37 1.69
N ASP A 255 8.03 4.45 1.06
CA ASP A 255 8.18 4.87 -0.34
C ASP A 255 7.56 3.87 -1.30
N CYS A 256 7.63 2.58 -1.01
CA CYS A 256 6.96 1.56 -1.82
C CYS A 256 5.44 1.68 -1.73
N LEU A 257 4.87 1.87 -0.53
CA LEU A 257 3.44 2.12 -0.33
C LEU A 257 2.99 3.39 -1.06
N ARG A 258 3.78 4.46 -1.00
CA ARG A 258 3.51 5.70 -1.74
C ARG A 258 3.46 5.49 -3.25
N ARG A 259 4.36 4.69 -3.82
CA ARG A 259 4.31 4.36 -5.26
C ARG A 259 3.08 3.55 -5.63
N ILE A 260 2.65 2.61 -4.77
CA ILE A 260 1.39 1.89 -4.96
C ILE A 260 0.22 2.87 -4.98
N ASN A 261 0.15 3.78 -4.01
CA ASN A 261 -0.90 4.79 -3.94
C ASN A 261 -0.91 5.70 -5.19
N THR A 262 0.27 6.11 -5.67
CA THR A 262 0.41 6.93 -6.89
C THR A 262 -0.19 6.21 -8.12
N ILE A 263 0.00 4.89 -8.25
CA ILE A 263 -0.60 4.09 -9.33
C ILE A 263 -2.12 4.05 -9.19
N LEU A 264 -2.63 3.90 -7.97
CA LEU A 264 -4.07 3.88 -7.71
C LEU A 264 -4.73 5.25 -7.93
N ILE A 265 -4.01 6.36 -7.66
CA ILE A 265 -4.46 7.72 -7.98
C ILE A 265 -4.59 7.88 -9.49
N ASP A 266 -3.60 7.45 -10.24
CA ASP A 266 -3.57 7.47 -11.71
C ASP A 266 -4.76 6.68 -12.27
N LEU A 267 -5.01 5.47 -11.76
CA LEU A 267 -6.20 4.66 -12.09
C LEU A 267 -7.51 5.41 -11.81
N CYS A 268 -7.64 6.06 -10.64
CA CYS A 268 -8.85 6.82 -10.29
C CYS A 268 -9.13 7.93 -11.33
N ARG A 269 -8.10 8.64 -11.78
CA ARG A 269 -8.20 9.71 -12.75
C ARG A 269 -8.57 9.21 -14.14
N ASP A 270 -7.99 8.10 -14.57
CA ASP A 270 -8.33 7.50 -15.85
C ASP A 270 -9.78 6.99 -15.87
N ILE A 271 -10.22 6.28 -14.83
CA ILE A 271 -11.61 5.82 -14.73
C ILE A 271 -12.58 7.00 -14.68
N TRP A 272 -12.27 8.04 -13.89
CA TRP A 272 -13.06 9.27 -13.84
C TRP A 272 -13.19 9.89 -15.24
N THR A 273 -12.09 9.94 -15.99
CA THR A 273 -12.04 10.46 -17.37
C THR A 273 -12.90 9.59 -18.30
N TYR A 274 -12.77 8.27 -18.24
CA TYR A 274 -13.58 7.34 -19.04
C TYR A 274 -15.08 7.44 -18.72
N ILE A 275 -15.46 7.69 -17.47
CA ILE A 275 -16.84 7.97 -17.10
C ILE A 275 -17.31 9.30 -17.72
N SER A 276 -16.48 10.35 -17.71
CA SER A 276 -16.81 11.64 -18.32
C SER A 276 -16.94 11.56 -19.86
N MET A 277 -16.27 10.59 -20.48
CA MET A 277 -16.36 10.27 -21.91
C MET A 277 -17.50 9.28 -22.23
N GLU A 278 -18.28 8.90 -21.26
CA GLU A 278 -19.34 7.90 -21.37
C GLU A 278 -18.86 6.48 -21.74
N TYR A 279 -17.59 6.20 -21.70
CA TYR A 279 -17.05 4.85 -21.92
C TYR A 279 -17.49 3.88 -20.83
N PHE A 280 -17.65 4.39 -19.61
CA PHE A 280 -18.28 3.68 -18.51
C PHE A 280 -19.50 4.45 -17.99
N ARG A 281 -20.49 3.68 -17.56
CA ARG A 281 -21.61 4.14 -16.73
C ARG A 281 -21.46 3.54 -15.33
N GLN A 282 -22.17 4.12 -14.38
CA GLN A 282 -22.20 3.59 -13.02
C GLN A 282 -23.58 3.03 -12.71
N ARG A 283 -23.61 1.83 -12.12
CA ARG A 283 -24.85 1.22 -11.65
C ARG A 283 -25.48 2.09 -10.58
N VAL A 284 -26.75 2.41 -10.75
CA VAL A 284 -27.55 3.09 -9.74
C VAL A 284 -27.92 2.09 -8.65
N VAL A 285 -27.57 2.39 -7.41
CA VAL A 285 -27.97 1.59 -6.25
C VAL A 285 -29.25 2.18 -5.68
N ALA A 286 -30.27 1.34 -5.48
CA ALA A 286 -31.55 1.80 -4.94
C ALA A 286 -31.36 2.48 -3.58
N GLY A 287 -31.91 3.69 -3.43
CA GLY A 287 -31.76 4.49 -2.21
C GLY A 287 -30.52 5.40 -2.17
N GLU A 288 -29.55 5.27 -3.08
CA GLU A 288 -28.46 6.25 -3.20
C GLU A 288 -28.95 7.49 -3.98
N VAL A 289 -28.62 8.69 -3.47
CA VAL A 289 -28.91 9.97 -4.14
C VAL A 289 -27.63 10.45 -4.83
N GLY A 290 -27.61 10.44 -6.16
CA GLY A 290 -26.43 10.79 -6.95
C GLY A 290 -26.08 12.28 -6.97
N SER A 291 -27.07 13.16 -6.76
CA SER A 291 -26.91 14.63 -6.74
C SER A 291 -28.05 15.27 -5.97
N CYS A 292 -27.76 16.34 -5.22
CA CYS A 292 -28.78 17.11 -4.50
C CYS A 292 -29.76 17.88 -5.43
N ALA A 293 -29.31 18.23 -6.64
CA ALA A 293 -30.06 19.10 -7.55
C ALA A 293 -30.47 18.43 -8.88
N MET A 294 -29.74 17.36 -9.31
CA MET A 294 -29.93 16.73 -10.61
C MET A 294 -30.15 15.22 -10.44
N PRO A 295 -31.39 14.72 -10.39
CA PRO A 295 -31.68 13.31 -10.08
C PRO A 295 -31.08 12.29 -11.06
N HIS A 296 -30.81 12.69 -12.31
CA HIS A 296 -30.24 11.85 -13.35
C HIS A 296 -28.70 11.70 -13.25
N LYS A 297 -28.04 12.52 -12.41
CA LYS A 297 -26.59 12.59 -12.34
C LYS A 297 -26.02 11.58 -11.34
N VAL A 298 -25.21 10.64 -11.80
CA VAL A 298 -24.49 9.68 -10.96
C VAL A 298 -23.01 10.06 -10.95
N ASN A 299 -22.56 10.67 -9.86
CA ASN A 299 -21.18 11.13 -9.72
C ASN A 299 -20.23 9.96 -9.42
N PRO A 300 -18.98 9.96 -9.94
CA PRO A 300 -17.96 8.95 -9.65
C PRO A 300 -17.28 9.16 -8.29
N ILE A 301 -18.09 9.43 -7.24
CA ILE A 301 -17.61 9.83 -5.91
C ILE A 301 -16.73 8.78 -5.23
N ASP A 302 -16.87 7.50 -5.58
CA ASP A 302 -16.07 6.43 -5.01
C ASP A 302 -14.59 6.56 -5.47
N PHE A 303 -14.35 6.94 -6.72
CA PHE A 303 -13.00 7.20 -7.26
C PHE A 303 -12.42 8.51 -6.74
N GLU A 304 -13.22 9.57 -6.64
CA GLU A 304 -12.81 10.85 -6.05
C GLU A 304 -12.44 10.72 -4.56
N ASN A 305 -13.22 9.95 -3.80
CA ASN A 305 -12.91 9.66 -2.40
C ASN A 305 -11.62 8.83 -2.26
N ALA A 306 -11.41 7.86 -3.15
CA ALA A 306 -10.17 7.08 -3.17
C ALA A 306 -8.96 7.97 -3.47
N GLU A 307 -9.02 8.80 -4.51
CA GLU A 307 -7.96 9.73 -4.88
C GLU A 307 -7.59 10.66 -3.72
N GLY A 308 -8.59 11.28 -3.08
CA GLY A 308 -8.36 12.20 -1.95
C GLY A 308 -7.69 11.52 -0.75
N ASN A 309 -8.13 10.32 -0.38
CA ASN A 309 -7.54 9.58 0.73
C ASN A 309 -6.11 9.08 0.42
N LEU A 310 -5.86 8.61 -0.81
CA LEU A 310 -4.51 8.22 -1.24
C LEU A 310 -3.54 9.40 -1.23
N GLY A 311 -4.00 10.59 -1.64
CA GLY A 311 -3.20 11.81 -1.57
C GLY A 311 -2.81 12.20 -0.15
N LEU A 312 -3.73 12.07 0.82
CA LEU A 312 -3.44 12.27 2.25
C LEU A 312 -2.45 11.23 2.77
N ALA A 313 -2.65 9.96 2.41
CA ALA A 313 -1.70 8.90 2.76
C ALA A 313 -0.29 9.21 2.24
N ASP A 314 -0.17 9.63 0.99
CA ASP A 314 1.12 9.95 0.36
C ASP A 314 1.83 11.14 1.01
N ALA A 315 1.09 12.15 1.45
CA ALA A 315 1.66 13.27 2.20
C ALA A 315 2.30 12.81 3.51
N ILE A 316 1.63 11.93 4.25
CA ILE A 316 2.14 11.40 5.53
C ILE A 316 3.31 10.44 5.28
N LEU A 317 3.20 9.51 4.31
CA LEU A 317 4.26 8.57 3.95
C LEU A 317 5.53 9.29 3.50
N THR A 318 5.39 10.35 2.70
CA THR A 318 6.51 11.19 2.27
C THR A 318 7.19 11.86 3.47
N PHE A 319 6.40 12.43 4.38
CA PHE A 319 6.94 13.06 5.58
C PHE A 319 7.69 12.03 6.46
N LEU A 320 7.10 10.85 6.71
CA LEU A 320 7.72 9.80 7.52
C LEU A 320 9.01 9.29 6.89
N SER A 321 9.01 9.04 5.58
CA SER A 321 10.19 8.57 4.81
C SER A 321 11.35 9.58 4.87
N MET A 322 11.07 10.87 4.80
CA MET A 322 12.07 11.91 4.84
C MET A 322 12.53 12.26 6.27
N LYS A 323 11.63 12.18 7.25
CA LYS A 323 11.90 12.64 8.62
C LYS A 323 12.62 11.59 9.45
N LEU A 324 12.19 10.34 9.40
CA LEU A 324 12.67 9.31 10.32
C LEU A 324 14.17 9.03 10.24
N PRO A 325 14.82 8.97 9.04
CA PRO A 325 16.26 8.77 8.95
C PRO A 325 17.12 9.90 9.53
N ILE A 326 16.50 11.02 9.95
CA ILE A 326 17.23 12.17 10.49
C ILE A 326 17.02 12.26 12.01
N SER A 327 18.09 12.06 12.76
CA SER A 327 18.13 12.21 14.22
C SER A 327 19.40 12.95 14.66
N ARG A 328 19.44 13.41 15.91
CA ARG A 328 20.58 14.13 16.49
C ARG A 328 21.45 13.18 17.29
N LEU A 329 22.74 13.10 16.94
CA LEU A 329 23.73 12.26 17.62
C LEU A 329 23.20 10.82 17.77
N GLN A 330 23.14 10.31 19.03
CA GLN A 330 22.65 8.96 19.30
C GLN A 330 21.13 8.85 19.19
N ARG A 331 20.40 9.92 19.51
CA ARG A 331 18.94 10.02 19.45
C ARG A 331 18.42 11.40 19.83
N ASP A 332 17.32 11.82 19.22
CA ASP A 332 16.36 12.78 19.79
C ASP A 332 14.96 12.12 19.90
N LEU A 333 13.97 12.84 20.48
CA LEU A 333 12.64 12.27 20.73
C LEU A 333 11.69 12.32 19.51
N THR A 334 12.08 12.97 18.40
CA THR A 334 11.16 13.28 17.30
C THR A 334 10.68 12.02 16.57
N ASP A 335 11.47 10.95 16.56
CA ASP A 335 11.08 9.65 16.01
C ASP A 335 9.83 9.09 16.72
N SER A 336 9.83 9.08 18.06
CA SER A 336 8.72 8.57 18.86
C SER A 336 7.44 9.39 18.64
N THR A 337 7.55 10.70 18.42
CA THR A 337 6.41 11.58 18.15
C THR A 337 5.77 11.24 16.80
N VAL A 338 6.57 11.10 15.75
CA VAL A 338 6.03 10.91 14.39
C VAL A 338 5.60 9.48 14.12
N LEU A 339 6.27 8.46 14.67
CA LEU A 339 5.93 7.05 14.50
C LEU A 339 4.55 6.69 15.06
N ARG A 340 4.02 7.43 16.03
CA ARG A 340 2.63 7.27 16.52
C ARG A 340 1.60 7.50 15.41
N ASN A 341 1.99 8.16 14.31
CA ASN A 341 1.14 8.40 13.15
C ASN A 341 1.34 7.39 12.01
N ALA A 342 2.15 6.34 12.19
CA ALA A 342 2.43 5.36 11.14
C ALA A 342 1.17 4.60 10.67
N GLY A 343 0.15 4.48 11.52
CA GLY A 343 -1.14 3.89 11.17
C GLY A 343 -2.03 4.78 10.29
N MET A 344 -1.83 6.10 10.33
CA MET A 344 -2.71 7.05 9.62
C MET A 344 -2.68 6.87 8.09
N PRO A 345 -1.51 6.76 7.43
CA PRO A 345 -1.49 6.54 5.99
C PRO A 345 -2.09 5.20 5.59
N LEU A 346 -1.93 4.15 6.40
CA LEU A 346 -2.58 2.86 6.15
C LEU A 346 -4.11 2.95 6.31
N ALA A 347 -4.59 3.72 7.28
CA ALA A 347 -6.03 3.96 7.46
C ALA A 347 -6.63 4.69 6.26
N HIS A 348 -6.00 5.76 5.77
CA HIS A 348 -6.41 6.44 4.54
C HIS A 348 -6.34 5.50 3.33
N GLY A 349 -5.31 4.67 3.24
CA GLY A 349 -5.19 3.64 2.21
C GLY A 349 -6.36 2.64 2.24
N LEU A 350 -6.75 2.11 3.42
CA LEU A 350 -7.90 1.21 3.54
C LEU A 350 -9.23 1.87 3.16
N ILE A 351 -9.42 3.15 3.51
CA ILE A 351 -10.60 3.91 3.09
C ILE A 351 -10.64 3.99 1.55
N ALA A 352 -9.50 4.27 0.94
CA ALA A 352 -9.37 4.35 -0.52
C ALA A 352 -9.61 3.00 -1.20
N LEU A 353 -9.00 1.92 -0.70
CA LEU A 353 -9.19 0.57 -1.24
C LEU A 353 -10.65 0.11 -1.14
N ALA A 354 -11.33 0.40 -0.02
CA ALA A 354 -12.76 0.13 0.12
C ALA A 354 -13.62 0.94 -0.86
N SER A 355 -13.24 2.19 -1.14
CA SER A 355 -13.92 3.05 -2.12
C SER A 355 -13.66 2.57 -3.55
N LEU A 356 -12.42 2.19 -3.89
CA LEU A 356 -12.08 1.59 -5.18
C LEU A 356 -12.86 0.31 -5.43
N LYS A 357 -12.90 -0.61 -4.48
CA LYS A 357 -13.69 -1.84 -4.57
C LYS A 357 -15.17 -1.55 -4.86
N LYS A 358 -15.74 -0.57 -4.13
CA LYS A 358 -17.14 -0.15 -4.33
C LYS A 358 -17.34 0.48 -5.72
N GLY A 359 -16.44 1.37 -6.15
CA GLY A 359 -16.50 2.05 -7.44
C GLY A 359 -16.38 1.09 -8.62
N LEU A 360 -15.37 0.21 -8.59
CA LEU A 360 -15.16 -0.82 -9.62
C LEU A 360 -16.39 -1.74 -9.76
N GLY A 361 -16.99 -2.18 -8.65
CA GLY A 361 -18.20 -3.00 -8.66
C GLY A 361 -19.45 -2.31 -9.23
N LYS A 362 -19.40 -0.99 -9.43
CA LYS A 362 -20.49 -0.21 -10.06
C LYS A 362 -20.26 0.05 -11.55
N LEU A 363 -19.07 -0.18 -12.08
CA LEU A 363 -18.76 0.10 -13.48
C LEU A 363 -19.58 -0.78 -14.43
N ILE A 364 -20.13 -0.15 -15.45
CA ILE A 364 -20.81 -0.80 -16.58
C ILE A 364 -20.18 -0.26 -17.85
N LEU A 365 -19.55 -1.13 -18.62
CA LEU A 365 -18.95 -0.75 -19.89
C LEU A 365 -20.03 -0.32 -20.89
N ASN A 366 -19.79 0.77 -21.60
CA ASN A 366 -20.69 1.32 -22.61
C ASN A 366 -20.09 1.10 -24.02
N GLU A 367 -20.24 -0.10 -24.53
CA GLU A 367 -19.69 -0.47 -25.85
C GLU A 367 -20.21 0.41 -26.98
N ASN A 368 -21.45 0.92 -26.87
CA ASN A 368 -21.99 1.82 -27.90
C ASN A 368 -21.21 3.13 -27.96
N ALA A 369 -20.82 3.70 -26.83
CA ALA A 369 -20.01 4.92 -26.82
C ALA A 369 -18.60 4.68 -27.36
N LEU A 370 -17.96 3.57 -26.98
CA LEU A 370 -16.66 3.14 -27.50
C LEU A 370 -16.69 2.99 -29.03
N ARG A 371 -17.71 2.27 -29.54
CA ARG A 371 -17.91 2.07 -30.97
C ARG A 371 -18.15 3.39 -31.71
N ALA A 372 -19.01 4.26 -31.20
CA ALA A 372 -19.30 5.55 -31.79
C ALA A 372 -18.06 6.48 -31.83
N ASP A 373 -17.18 6.40 -30.84
CA ASP A 373 -15.96 7.21 -30.83
C ASP A 373 -14.94 6.68 -31.85
N LEU A 374 -14.78 5.36 -31.99
CA LEU A 374 -13.96 4.75 -33.05
C LEU A 374 -14.51 5.10 -34.44
N GLU A 375 -15.83 5.03 -34.65
CA GLU A 375 -16.46 5.36 -35.92
C GLU A 375 -16.21 6.82 -36.35
N ARG A 376 -16.20 7.75 -35.41
CA ARG A 376 -15.91 9.17 -35.70
C ARG A 376 -14.45 9.47 -36.03
N ASN A 377 -13.54 8.50 -35.83
CA ASN A 377 -12.10 8.73 -35.86
C ASN A 377 -11.35 7.79 -36.82
N TRP A 378 -11.88 7.55 -38.00
CA TRP A 378 -11.25 6.69 -39.01
C TRP A 378 -9.82 7.10 -39.39
N ALA A 379 -9.45 8.36 -39.23
CA ALA A 379 -8.08 8.85 -39.50
C ALA A 379 -7.00 8.11 -38.70
N VAL A 380 -7.33 7.46 -37.59
CA VAL A 380 -6.39 6.73 -36.71
C VAL A 380 -5.79 5.50 -37.38
N VAL A 381 -6.42 4.96 -38.43
CA VAL A 381 -5.86 3.83 -39.21
C VAL A 381 -4.72 4.23 -40.14
N ALA A 382 -4.51 5.53 -40.36
CA ALA A 382 -3.48 6.03 -41.28
C ALA A 382 -2.06 5.55 -40.91
N GLU A 383 -1.76 5.36 -39.63
CA GLU A 383 -0.48 4.78 -39.19
C GLU A 383 -0.30 3.34 -39.68
N GLY A 384 -1.33 2.49 -39.58
CA GLY A 384 -1.31 1.12 -40.08
C GLY A 384 -1.13 1.07 -41.58
N ILE A 385 -1.91 1.87 -42.29
CA ILE A 385 -1.83 1.99 -43.76
C ILE A 385 -0.41 2.43 -44.18
N GLN A 386 0.13 3.48 -43.56
CA GLN A 386 1.48 3.97 -43.82
C GLN A 386 2.54 2.88 -43.59
N THR A 387 2.38 2.06 -42.57
CA THR A 387 3.34 1.01 -42.21
C THR A 387 3.34 -0.10 -43.26
N ILE A 388 2.18 -0.50 -43.78
CA ILE A 388 2.07 -1.47 -44.88
C ILE A 388 2.67 -0.88 -46.15
N LEU A 389 2.36 0.36 -46.51
CA LEU A 389 2.93 1.03 -47.70
C LEU A 389 4.46 1.11 -47.61
N ARG A 390 5.04 1.33 -46.45
CA ARG A 390 6.51 1.26 -46.25
C ARG A 390 7.05 -0.15 -46.50
N ARG A 391 6.35 -1.18 -46.03
CA ARG A 391 6.71 -2.59 -46.28
C ARG A 391 6.74 -2.90 -47.78
N GLU A 392 5.81 -2.36 -48.55
CA GLU A 392 5.71 -2.54 -50.00
C GLU A 392 6.65 -1.63 -50.81
N GLY A 393 7.43 -0.78 -50.15
CA GLY A 393 8.35 0.15 -50.81
C GLY A 393 7.66 1.31 -51.54
N TYR A 394 6.40 1.63 -51.18
CA TYR A 394 5.64 2.72 -51.79
C TYR A 394 6.34 4.08 -51.56
N PRO A 395 6.41 4.95 -52.56
CA PRO A 395 7.16 6.22 -52.46
C PRO A 395 6.41 7.20 -51.53
N ASN A 396 7.16 7.83 -50.59
CA ASN A 396 6.69 8.90 -49.69
C ASN A 396 5.34 8.61 -48.98
N PRO A 397 5.17 7.45 -48.31
CA PRO A 397 3.87 7.02 -47.79
C PRO A 397 3.33 7.97 -46.73
N TYR A 398 4.19 8.60 -45.92
CA TYR A 398 3.79 9.60 -44.92
C TYR A 398 3.15 10.83 -45.56
N GLU A 399 3.80 11.40 -46.60
CA GLU A 399 3.29 12.61 -47.28
C GLU A 399 2.00 12.32 -48.03
N THR A 400 1.85 11.11 -48.59
CA THR A 400 0.65 10.64 -49.28
C THR A 400 -0.54 10.64 -48.30
N LEU A 401 -0.37 10.07 -47.09
CA LEU A 401 -1.41 10.05 -46.06
C LEU A 401 -1.64 11.41 -45.40
N LYS A 402 -0.61 12.21 -45.22
CA LYS A 402 -0.73 13.57 -44.73
C LYS A 402 -1.61 14.44 -45.61
N ALA A 403 -1.52 14.27 -46.91
CA ALA A 403 -2.40 14.95 -47.87
C ALA A 403 -3.87 14.55 -47.68
N LEU A 404 -4.15 13.28 -47.40
CA LEU A 404 -5.50 12.80 -47.08
C LEU A 404 -6.02 13.34 -45.76
N THR A 405 -5.22 13.31 -44.69
CA THR A 405 -5.66 13.61 -43.33
C THR A 405 -5.76 15.10 -42.96
N ARG A 406 -5.19 16.00 -43.81
CA ARG A 406 -5.19 17.45 -43.57
C ARG A 406 -6.09 18.24 -44.50
N THR A 407 -7.10 17.63 -45.07
CA THR A 407 -8.07 18.27 -45.97
C THR A 407 -9.12 19.13 -45.27
N GLY A 408 -9.24 19.02 -43.93
CA GLY A 408 -10.28 19.71 -43.15
C GLY A 408 -11.70 19.10 -43.28
N SER A 409 -11.86 18.08 -44.14
CA SER A 409 -13.09 17.27 -44.25
C SER A 409 -13.00 16.06 -43.35
N GLY A 410 -14.13 15.62 -42.81
CA GLY A 410 -14.20 14.39 -41.98
C GLY A 410 -13.70 13.18 -42.78
N ILE A 411 -12.92 12.33 -42.12
CA ILE A 411 -12.42 11.09 -42.69
C ILE A 411 -13.29 9.94 -42.12
N ASP A 412 -13.97 9.26 -43.02
CA ASP A 412 -14.79 8.10 -42.73
C ASP A 412 -14.31 6.85 -43.48
N ALA A 413 -15.00 5.73 -43.30
CA ALA A 413 -14.69 4.48 -43.98
C ALA A 413 -14.63 4.64 -45.52
N LYS A 414 -15.54 5.44 -46.10
CA LYS A 414 -15.64 5.64 -47.53
C LYS A 414 -14.41 6.39 -48.06
N VAL A 415 -14.03 7.47 -47.39
CA VAL A 415 -12.83 8.27 -47.77
C VAL A 415 -11.56 7.42 -47.72
N ILE A 416 -11.41 6.55 -46.70
CA ILE A 416 -10.26 5.63 -46.62
C ILE A 416 -10.30 4.59 -47.75
N THR A 417 -11.47 4.02 -48.07
CA THR A 417 -11.61 3.04 -49.15
C THR A 417 -11.29 3.66 -50.50
N GLU A 418 -11.88 4.82 -50.82
CA GLU A 418 -11.60 5.57 -52.05
C GLU A 418 -10.11 5.91 -52.19
N PHE A 419 -9.45 6.31 -51.10
CA PHE A 419 -8.02 6.55 -51.09
C PHE A 419 -7.23 5.28 -51.40
N ILE A 420 -7.54 4.13 -50.78
CA ILE A 420 -6.86 2.85 -51.03
C ILE A 420 -6.97 2.46 -52.52
N ASP A 421 -8.14 2.69 -53.11
CA ASP A 421 -8.37 2.37 -54.53
C ASP A 421 -7.45 3.16 -55.48
N THR A 422 -7.02 4.38 -55.10
CA THR A 422 -6.08 5.20 -55.87
C THR A 422 -4.61 4.78 -55.75
N LEU A 423 -4.26 3.91 -54.80
CA LEU A 423 -2.86 3.51 -54.59
C LEU A 423 -2.36 2.59 -55.70
N ASP A 424 -1.14 2.82 -56.16
CA ASP A 424 -0.44 1.95 -57.13
C ASP A 424 0.28 0.81 -56.36
N VAL A 425 -0.51 -0.15 -55.89
CA VAL A 425 -0.06 -1.39 -55.21
C VAL A 425 -0.87 -2.57 -55.71
N ALA A 426 -0.38 -3.79 -55.49
CA ALA A 426 -1.06 -5.01 -55.92
C ALA A 426 -2.42 -5.17 -55.19
N GLU A 427 -3.40 -5.82 -55.83
CA GLU A 427 -4.76 -5.92 -55.30
C GLU A 427 -4.82 -6.63 -53.92
N ASN A 428 -4.01 -7.66 -53.74
CA ASN A 428 -3.92 -8.36 -52.43
C ASN A 428 -3.45 -7.39 -51.31
N VAL A 429 -2.59 -6.38 -51.62
CA VAL A 429 -2.19 -5.35 -50.67
C VAL A 429 -3.35 -4.39 -50.41
N LYS A 430 -4.14 -4.02 -51.45
CA LYS A 430 -5.34 -3.20 -51.27
C LYS A 430 -6.38 -3.91 -50.37
N GLU A 431 -6.56 -5.24 -50.55
CA GLU A 431 -7.43 -6.02 -49.70
C GLU A 431 -6.95 -6.00 -48.24
N GLU A 432 -5.65 -6.17 -47.98
CA GLU A 432 -5.05 -6.05 -46.65
C GLU A 432 -5.29 -4.67 -46.06
N LEU A 433 -5.11 -3.61 -46.81
CA LEU A 433 -5.33 -2.23 -46.37
C LEU A 433 -6.82 -1.98 -46.05
N ARG A 434 -7.77 -2.48 -46.84
CA ARG A 434 -9.22 -2.35 -46.56
C ARG A 434 -9.65 -3.10 -45.33
N ALA A 435 -8.92 -4.13 -44.89
CA ALA A 435 -9.19 -4.89 -43.66
C ALA A 435 -8.78 -4.11 -42.39
N ILE A 436 -8.00 -3.03 -42.51
CA ILE A 436 -7.61 -2.18 -41.38
C ILE A 436 -8.76 -1.22 -41.05
N THR A 437 -9.36 -1.44 -39.90
CA THR A 437 -10.43 -0.58 -39.37
C THR A 437 -10.06 -0.09 -37.96
N PRO A 438 -10.71 0.95 -37.45
CA PRO A 438 -10.50 1.37 -36.06
C PRO A 438 -10.73 0.26 -35.03
N TRP A 439 -11.52 -0.78 -35.37
CA TRP A 439 -11.80 -1.92 -34.47
C TRP A 439 -10.79 -3.07 -34.61
N THR A 440 -10.18 -3.22 -35.79
CA THR A 440 -9.20 -4.30 -36.05
C THR A 440 -7.76 -3.87 -35.83
N TYR A 441 -7.50 -2.57 -35.87
CA TYR A 441 -6.16 -1.99 -35.67
C TYR A 441 -5.83 -1.81 -34.18
N THR A 442 -5.90 -2.87 -33.41
CA THR A 442 -5.71 -2.86 -31.93
C THR A 442 -4.43 -3.55 -31.46
N GLY A 443 -3.67 -4.17 -32.38
CA GLY A 443 -2.49 -4.97 -32.04
C GLY A 443 -2.81 -6.25 -31.24
N PHE A 444 -1.92 -6.59 -30.29
CA PHE A 444 -2.04 -7.79 -29.43
C PHE A 444 -2.82 -7.49 -28.15
#